data_9dacc7449f0c23809cfd7c73b958ebd6
#
_entry.id   9dacc7449f0c23809cfd7c73b958ebd6
#
_cell.length_a   1.000
_cell.length_b   1.000
_cell.length_c   1.000
_cell.angle_alpha   90.00
_cell.angle_beta   90.00
_cell.angle_gamma   90.00
#
_symmetry.space_group_name_H-M   'P 1'
#
loop_
_entity.id
_entity.type
_entity.pdbx_description
1 polymer ?
#
loop_
_entity_poly.entity_id
_entity_poly.type
_entity_poly.pdbx_seq_one_letter_code
_entity_poly.pdbx_strand_id
1 'polypeptide(L)'
;ARNTVSPGFYQAACPDSEKGIKYNNYIHAFLHFVLLREFSAPGDDGQPVISPAFRNPVPRMSSSCLPRRDESVHSPLPYGYIDELRQMLAAGPHFRDWQWVQSALGFKSGRRKGEAQDWFAVTADLIDQNDPDCVWRERPMTNGVRLEMWSPVRWVALLVKLILPLRTMQVRMLDSGEADTWRYADGAWSLNPSRLAQGSERRPLQQGVFRRSTVLADGEAVSTVLYINTNKTADIAKSGPEKGYILPWSSGGPVHQDVFYWLEKLRNWQEKYNPVSRRTSWSALDGRHIKAKSEVQLAGYPDACFLFRMPEARNGERHLPVGMDGLESAWFALLGAFEMRLVERKETHQNGVAICLLPPPEKRRQGIYTTLFPLHSLRVSLITALALEGQVPFPILQKLVGHSRLLMTLYYTKPGATHISDVLLGAAERLEAAKEESIHNFLLDTEHGALLEQAICNSVPSLAAAIPQHPAARNPVGWMPMHHGLCLVGGNTSETEDNSAVGGCYSG
;
A
#
# COMPACT_ATOMS: atom_id res chain seq x y z
N ALA A 1 -37.40 3.28 29.32
CA ALA A 1 -38.27 3.02 28.16
C ALA A 1 -38.25 4.13 27.10
N ARG A 2 -37.68 5.29 27.41
CA ARG A 2 -37.73 6.46 26.49
C ARG A 2 -36.54 6.56 25.52
N ASN A 3 -35.61 5.60 25.53
CA ASN A 3 -34.36 5.62 24.73
C ASN A 3 -34.24 4.40 23.82
N THR A 4 -35.32 3.86 23.30
CA THR A 4 -35.32 2.75 22.37
C THR A 4 -35.71 3.22 20.97
N VAL A 5 -34.95 2.85 19.98
CA VAL A 5 -35.28 3.04 18.56
C VAL A 5 -36.41 2.09 18.19
N SER A 6 -37.37 2.53 17.37
CA SER A 6 -38.44 1.66 16.88
C SER A 6 -37.82 0.39 16.23
N PRO A 7 -38.24 -0.82 16.70
CA PRO A 7 -37.63 -2.07 16.15
C PRO A 7 -37.78 -2.20 14.64
N GLY A 8 -38.93 -1.79 14.09
CA GLY A 8 -39.15 -1.87 12.64
C GLY A 8 -38.26 -0.94 11.82
N PHE A 9 -38.05 0.30 12.28
CA PHE A 9 -37.15 1.24 11.65
C PHE A 9 -35.70 0.75 11.72
N TYR A 10 -35.31 0.25 12.89
CA TYR A 10 -33.95 -0.25 13.11
C TYR A 10 -33.66 -1.48 12.25
N GLN A 11 -34.57 -2.44 12.17
CA GLN A 11 -34.40 -3.62 11.32
C GLN A 11 -34.33 -3.28 9.82
N ALA A 12 -35.12 -2.31 9.37
CA ALA A 12 -35.07 -1.82 7.99
C ALA A 12 -33.74 -1.12 7.67
N ALA A 13 -33.20 -0.34 8.61
CA ALA A 13 -31.95 0.39 8.43
C ALA A 13 -30.69 -0.50 8.60
N CYS A 14 -30.79 -1.52 9.45
CA CYS A 14 -29.67 -2.38 9.83
C CYS A 14 -30.05 -3.86 9.69
N PRO A 15 -30.14 -4.38 8.44
CA PRO A 15 -30.43 -5.78 8.22
C PRO A 15 -29.33 -6.69 8.80
N ASP A 16 -29.67 -7.94 9.13
CA ASP A 16 -28.73 -8.95 9.62
C ASP A 16 -27.72 -9.35 8.54
N SER A 17 -26.74 -8.49 8.33
CA SER A 17 -25.71 -8.65 7.33
C SER A 17 -24.45 -7.88 7.76
N GLU A 18 -23.31 -8.18 7.13
CA GLU A 18 -22.06 -7.42 7.36
C GLU A 18 -22.24 -5.91 7.10
N LYS A 19 -23.08 -5.55 6.11
CA LYS A 19 -23.42 -4.14 5.84
C LYS A 19 -24.27 -3.56 6.96
N GLY A 20 -25.23 -4.34 7.49
CA GLY A 20 -26.09 -3.93 8.59
C GLY A 20 -25.28 -3.66 9.87
N ILE A 21 -24.31 -4.51 10.21
CA ILE A 21 -23.40 -4.27 11.33
C ILE A 21 -22.63 -2.96 11.16
N LYS A 22 -22.14 -2.67 9.94
CA LYS A 22 -21.47 -1.40 9.65
C LYS A 22 -22.39 -0.20 9.82
N TYR A 23 -23.61 -0.28 9.31
CA TYR A 23 -24.61 0.80 9.46
C TYR A 23 -25.00 1.00 10.92
N ASN A 24 -25.21 -0.08 11.66
CA ASN A 24 -25.44 -0.01 13.10
C ASN A 24 -24.32 0.75 13.81
N ASN A 25 -23.06 0.41 13.53
CA ASN A 25 -21.91 1.03 14.17
C ASN A 25 -21.73 2.51 13.76
N TYR A 26 -22.13 2.90 12.55
CA TYR A 26 -22.17 4.31 12.16
C TYR A 26 -23.24 5.07 12.91
N ILE A 27 -24.45 4.51 13.05
CA ILE A 27 -25.53 5.10 13.83
C ILE A 27 -25.11 5.22 15.31
N HIS A 28 -24.53 4.15 15.87
CA HIS A 28 -23.98 4.19 17.23
C HIS A 28 -22.93 5.30 17.40
N ALA A 29 -21.97 5.39 16.50
CA ALA A 29 -20.91 6.40 16.56
C ALA A 29 -21.47 7.83 16.45
N PHE A 30 -22.43 8.05 15.56
CA PHE A 30 -23.10 9.34 15.42
C PHE A 30 -23.87 9.74 16.70
N LEU A 31 -24.67 8.84 17.23
CA LEU A 31 -25.42 9.10 18.47
C LEU A 31 -24.49 9.30 19.66
N HIS A 32 -23.39 8.55 19.73
CA HIS A 32 -22.38 8.74 20.77
C HIS A 32 -21.68 10.11 20.65
N PHE A 33 -21.40 10.57 19.44
CA PHE A 33 -20.88 11.91 19.19
C PHE A 33 -21.87 12.99 19.65
N VAL A 34 -23.16 12.84 19.35
CA VAL A 34 -24.21 13.77 19.82
C VAL A 34 -24.26 13.79 21.34
N LEU A 35 -24.19 12.63 21.99
CA LEU A 35 -24.19 12.55 23.46
C LEU A 35 -22.98 13.24 24.08
N LEU A 36 -21.78 13.04 23.49
CA LEU A 36 -20.55 13.71 23.95
C LEU A 36 -20.60 15.22 23.75
N ARG A 37 -21.25 15.70 22.68
CA ARG A 37 -21.30 17.13 22.37
C ARG A 37 -22.36 17.87 23.14
N GLU A 38 -23.58 17.30 23.22
CA GLU A 38 -24.76 18.01 23.71
C GLU A 38 -25.15 17.61 25.14
N PHE A 39 -24.70 16.44 25.63
CA PHE A 39 -25.15 15.84 26.89
C PHE A 39 -24.00 15.38 27.78
N SER A 40 -22.82 16.00 27.65
CA SER A 40 -21.67 15.72 28.50
C SER A 40 -21.28 16.98 29.31
N ALA A 41 -20.59 16.76 30.41
CA ALA A 41 -19.88 17.77 31.18
C ALA A 41 -18.41 17.38 31.34
N PRO A 42 -17.50 18.33 31.58
CA PRO A 42 -16.12 18.02 31.89
C PRO A 42 -16.03 17.17 33.15
N GLY A 43 -15.36 16.03 33.09
CA GLY A 43 -14.97 15.25 34.27
C GLY A 43 -13.79 15.84 35.03
N ASP A 44 -13.42 15.22 36.12
CA ASP A 44 -12.31 15.68 36.98
C ASP A 44 -10.95 15.67 36.24
N ASP A 45 -10.83 14.85 35.20
CA ASP A 45 -9.68 14.75 34.30
C ASP A 45 -9.76 15.66 33.06
N GLY A 46 -10.82 16.49 32.97
CA GLY A 46 -11.09 17.36 31.84
C GLY A 46 -11.68 16.64 30.61
N GLN A 47 -11.87 15.32 30.67
CA GLN A 47 -12.51 14.60 29.57
C GLN A 47 -14.04 14.72 29.64
N PRO A 48 -14.73 14.78 28.50
CA PRO A 48 -16.18 14.87 28.50
C PRO A 48 -16.82 13.56 29.01
N VAL A 49 -17.58 13.67 30.08
CA VAL A 49 -18.35 12.57 30.67
C VAL A 49 -19.82 12.76 30.33
N ILE A 50 -20.43 11.76 29.69
CA ILE A 50 -21.82 11.77 29.32
C ILE A 50 -22.68 11.70 30.61
N SER A 51 -23.66 12.57 30.72
CA SER A 51 -24.61 12.57 31.85
C SER A 51 -25.27 11.19 32.01
N PRO A 52 -25.35 10.63 33.23
CA PRO A 52 -25.95 9.32 33.50
C PRO A 52 -27.44 9.22 33.10
N ALA A 53 -28.13 10.37 32.94
CA ALA A 53 -29.51 10.41 32.46
C ALA A 53 -29.68 10.02 30.99
N PHE A 54 -28.58 10.00 30.22
CA PHE A 54 -28.59 9.71 28.79
C PHE A 54 -27.65 8.51 28.48
N ARG A 55 -28.12 7.68 27.58
CA ARG A 55 -27.32 6.59 27.05
C ARG A 55 -27.58 6.40 25.56
N ASN A 56 -26.63 5.88 24.84
CA ASN A 56 -26.80 5.54 23.43
C ASN A 56 -27.85 4.42 23.30
N PRO A 57 -29.00 4.67 22.62
CA PRO A 57 -30.04 3.66 22.44
C PRO A 57 -29.66 2.54 21.46
N VAL A 58 -28.63 2.76 20.63
CA VAL A 58 -28.13 1.78 19.66
C VAL A 58 -26.89 1.13 20.22
N PRO A 59 -26.90 -0.18 20.51
CA PRO A 59 -25.73 -0.88 21.02
C PRO A 59 -24.66 -0.96 19.94
N ARG A 60 -23.38 -0.91 20.33
CA ARG A 60 -22.30 -1.21 19.41
C ARG A 60 -22.29 -2.71 19.13
N MET A 61 -22.47 -3.07 17.87
CA MET A 61 -22.34 -4.46 17.44
C MET A 61 -20.88 -4.79 17.21
N SER A 62 -20.39 -5.86 17.84
CA SER A 62 -19.08 -6.39 17.50
C SER A 62 -19.20 -7.23 16.23
N SER A 63 -18.27 -7.06 15.33
CA SER A 63 -18.10 -7.97 14.17
C SER A 63 -17.59 -9.36 14.60
N SER A 64 -17.56 -9.65 15.89
CA SER A 64 -17.07 -10.91 16.46
C SER A 64 -17.94 -12.12 16.11
N CYS A 65 -19.17 -11.91 15.63
CA CYS A 65 -20.01 -13.00 15.10
C CYS A 65 -19.65 -13.40 13.67
N LEU A 66 -18.86 -12.59 12.96
CA LEU A 66 -18.35 -12.96 11.64
C LEU A 66 -16.89 -13.35 11.81
N PRO A 67 -16.48 -14.54 11.32
CA PRO A 67 -15.08 -14.92 11.37
C PRO A 67 -14.25 -13.82 10.73
N ARG A 68 -13.37 -13.20 11.51
CA ARG A 68 -12.36 -12.30 10.95
C ARG A 68 -11.51 -13.10 10.01
N ARG A 69 -11.46 -12.70 8.77
CA ARG A 69 -10.52 -13.28 7.83
C ARG A 69 -9.13 -12.86 8.25
N ASP A 70 -8.32 -13.80 8.63
CA ASP A 70 -6.93 -13.56 9.04
C ASP A 70 -6.04 -13.29 7.83
N GLU A 71 -6.51 -13.68 6.63
CA GLU A 71 -5.80 -13.51 5.37
C GLU A 71 -6.64 -12.83 4.29
N SER A 72 -5.95 -12.26 3.30
CA SER A 72 -6.56 -11.74 2.08
C SER A 72 -7.28 -12.85 1.32
N VAL A 73 -8.47 -12.58 0.80
CA VAL A 73 -9.22 -13.51 -0.08
C VAL A 73 -8.60 -13.67 -1.47
N HIS A 74 -7.66 -12.80 -1.83
CA HIS A 74 -7.03 -12.82 -3.14
C HIS A 74 -5.81 -13.70 -3.13
N SER A 75 -5.72 -14.61 -4.10
CA SER A 75 -4.55 -15.45 -4.29
C SER A 75 -3.37 -14.64 -4.83
N PRO A 76 -2.15 -14.84 -4.33
CA PRO A 76 -0.95 -14.24 -4.90
C PRO A 76 -0.54 -14.97 -6.19
N LEU A 77 -0.06 -14.21 -7.18
CA LEU A 77 0.71 -14.74 -8.30
C LEU A 77 2.17 -14.93 -7.88
N PRO A 78 2.84 -15.97 -8.34
CA PRO A 78 4.28 -16.14 -8.15
C PRO A 78 5.07 -14.93 -8.68
N TYR A 79 6.15 -14.54 -8.00
CA TYR A 79 6.96 -13.40 -8.42
C TYR A 79 7.55 -13.56 -9.82
N GLY A 80 7.97 -14.79 -10.20
CA GLY A 80 8.43 -15.10 -11.55
C GLY A 80 7.40 -14.78 -12.63
N TYR A 81 6.13 -15.08 -12.39
CA TYR A 81 5.05 -14.72 -13.32
C TYR A 81 4.83 -13.21 -13.40
N ILE A 82 4.97 -12.49 -12.27
CA ILE A 82 4.89 -11.03 -12.27
C ILE A 82 6.03 -10.43 -13.12
N ASP A 83 7.22 -10.97 -13.04
CA ASP A 83 8.35 -10.50 -13.83
C ASP A 83 8.16 -10.77 -15.33
N GLU A 84 7.68 -11.96 -15.70
CA GLU A 84 7.32 -12.26 -17.09
C GLU A 84 6.23 -11.31 -17.63
N LEU A 85 5.20 -11.01 -16.81
CA LEU A 85 4.16 -10.04 -17.18
C LEU A 85 4.73 -8.63 -17.41
N ARG A 86 5.74 -8.21 -16.64
CA ARG A 86 6.47 -6.95 -16.87
C ARG A 86 7.20 -6.96 -18.20
N GLN A 87 7.91 -8.06 -18.50
CA GLN A 87 8.66 -8.24 -19.76
C GLN A 87 7.72 -8.28 -20.97
N MET A 88 6.57 -8.93 -20.82
CA MET A 88 5.55 -8.95 -21.87
C MET A 88 4.99 -7.57 -22.18
N LEU A 89 4.81 -6.75 -21.15
CA LEU A 89 4.25 -5.41 -21.27
C LEU A 89 5.31 -4.44 -21.77
N ALA A 90 6.45 -4.36 -21.10
CA ALA A 90 7.56 -3.46 -21.42
C ALA A 90 8.60 -4.18 -22.29
N ALA A 91 8.21 -4.53 -23.51
CA ALA A 91 9.03 -5.32 -24.45
C ALA A 91 10.29 -4.60 -24.92
N GLY A 92 10.41 -3.29 -24.71
CA GLY A 92 11.60 -2.47 -25.03
C GLY A 92 11.52 -1.10 -24.38
N PRO A 93 12.55 -0.27 -24.53
CA PRO A 93 12.68 1.01 -23.83
C PRO A 93 11.77 2.11 -24.35
N HIS A 94 11.17 1.94 -25.54
CA HIS A 94 10.29 2.94 -26.14
C HIS A 94 8.89 2.42 -26.32
N PHE A 95 7.89 3.32 -26.33
CA PHE A 95 6.50 2.93 -26.53
C PHE A 95 6.25 2.30 -27.91
N ARG A 96 7.01 2.60 -28.93
CA ARG A 96 6.93 1.91 -30.23
C ARG A 96 7.27 0.42 -30.15
N ASP A 97 8.07 0.01 -29.16
CA ASP A 97 8.48 -1.38 -28.97
C ASP A 97 7.35 -2.24 -28.36
N TRP A 98 6.32 -1.61 -27.80
CA TRP A 98 5.19 -2.25 -27.13
C TRP A 98 4.11 -2.72 -28.12
N GLN A 99 4.50 -3.35 -29.21
CA GLN A 99 3.62 -3.66 -30.35
C GLN A 99 2.40 -4.50 -29.97
N TRP A 100 2.57 -5.53 -29.16
CA TRP A 100 1.46 -6.34 -28.68
C TRP A 100 0.43 -5.49 -27.93
N VAL A 101 0.86 -4.64 -27.05
CA VAL A 101 0.02 -3.81 -26.20
C VAL A 101 -0.83 -2.82 -27.00
N GLN A 102 -0.28 -2.29 -28.09
CA GLN A 102 -0.97 -1.34 -28.97
C GLN A 102 -2.23 -1.93 -29.62
N SER A 103 -2.30 -3.25 -29.75
CA SER A 103 -3.42 -3.99 -30.35
C SER A 103 -4.26 -4.78 -29.33
N ALA A 104 -3.85 -4.88 -28.08
CA ALA A 104 -4.38 -5.82 -27.09
C ALA A 104 -5.88 -5.62 -26.78
N LEU A 105 -6.40 -4.39 -26.81
CA LEU A 105 -7.76 -4.08 -26.37
C LEU A 105 -8.81 -3.97 -27.51
N GLY A 106 -8.41 -3.92 -28.74
CA GLY A 106 -9.32 -3.82 -29.88
C GLY A 106 -10.23 -2.59 -29.86
N PHE A 107 -11.46 -2.74 -30.31
CA PHE A 107 -12.42 -1.64 -30.47
C PHE A 107 -13.40 -1.52 -29.29
N LYS A 108 -13.81 -0.28 -29.00
CA LYS A 108 -14.83 0.03 -27.99
C LYS A 108 -16.21 -0.47 -28.45
N SER A 109 -17.00 -0.93 -27.49
CA SER A 109 -18.43 -1.27 -27.68
C SER A 109 -19.34 -0.09 -27.22
N GLY A 110 -20.64 -0.19 -27.50
CA GLY A 110 -21.62 0.80 -27.07
C GLY A 110 -21.60 2.11 -27.87
N ARG A 111 -21.79 3.27 -27.22
CA ARG A 111 -21.92 4.58 -27.88
C ARG A 111 -20.67 5.02 -28.65
N ARG A 112 -19.51 4.44 -28.35
CA ARG A 112 -18.24 4.68 -29.04
C ARG A 112 -17.82 3.47 -29.89
N LYS A 113 -18.80 2.72 -30.39
CA LYS A 113 -18.56 1.55 -31.24
C LYS A 113 -17.70 1.94 -32.45
N GLY A 114 -16.63 1.19 -32.65
CA GLY A 114 -15.70 1.41 -33.76
C GLY A 114 -14.52 2.32 -33.44
N GLU A 115 -14.45 2.94 -32.27
CA GLU A 115 -13.21 3.57 -31.77
C GLU A 115 -12.29 2.50 -31.18
N ALA A 116 -11.02 2.49 -31.57
CA ALA A 116 -10.03 1.62 -30.95
C ALA A 116 -9.74 2.13 -29.54
N GLN A 117 -9.58 1.18 -28.60
CA GLN A 117 -9.19 1.54 -27.23
C GLN A 117 -7.73 1.99 -27.23
N ASP A 118 -7.42 2.94 -26.35
CA ASP A 118 -6.10 3.59 -26.21
C ASP A 118 -5.61 4.34 -27.47
N TRP A 119 -6.43 4.47 -28.50
CA TRP A 119 -6.13 5.29 -29.67
C TRP A 119 -7.03 6.52 -29.69
N PHE A 120 -6.45 7.71 -29.93
CA PHE A 120 -7.19 8.96 -29.99
C PHE A 120 -6.82 9.76 -31.24
N ALA A 121 -7.78 10.51 -31.75
CA ALA A 121 -7.56 11.33 -32.93
C ALA A 121 -6.58 12.48 -32.63
N VAL A 122 -5.68 12.70 -33.56
CA VAL A 122 -4.70 13.78 -33.52
C VAL A 122 -4.65 14.50 -34.84
N THR A 123 -4.09 15.70 -34.84
CA THR A 123 -3.74 16.48 -36.05
C THR A 123 -2.29 16.18 -36.43
N ALA A 124 -1.92 16.43 -37.69
CA ALA A 124 -0.59 16.09 -38.20
C ALA A 124 0.53 16.87 -37.48
N ASP A 125 0.25 18.06 -37.01
CA ASP A 125 1.20 18.92 -36.27
C ASP A 125 1.58 18.34 -34.90
N LEU A 126 0.76 17.45 -34.32
CA LEU A 126 1.07 16.78 -33.05
C LEU A 126 1.96 15.57 -33.25
N ILE A 127 2.12 15.05 -34.45
CA ILE A 127 2.88 13.85 -34.75
C ILE A 127 4.37 14.19 -34.92
N ASP A 128 5.19 13.68 -34.02
CA ASP A 128 6.64 13.75 -34.12
C ASP A 128 7.17 12.38 -34.58
N GLN A 129 7.55 12.29 -35.86
CA GLN A 129 8.04 11.04 -36.47
C GLN A 129 9.41 10.61 -35.94
N ASN A 130 10.19 11.55 -35.37
CA ASN A 130 11.49 11.26 -34.79
C ASN A 130 11.42 10.78 -33.33
N ASP A 131 10.29 10.98 -32.68
CA ASP A 131 10.07 10.56 -31.31
C ASP A 131 9.66 9.07 -31.25
N PRO A 132 10.50 8.18 -30.70
CA PRO A 132 10.16 6.77 -30.59
C PRO A 132 8.99 6.49 -29.65
N ASP A 133 8.57 7.45 -28.87
CA ASP A 133 7.45 7.37 -27.97
C ASP A 133 6.15 7.95 -28.55
N CYS A 134 6.23 8.55 -29.76
CA CYS A 134 5.10 8.97 -30.56
C CYS A 134 4.62 7.81 -31.46
N VAL A 135 3.76 6.96 -30.91
CA VAL A 135 3.18 5.86 -31.67
C VAL A 135 1.90 6.32 -32.34
N TRP A 136 1.89 6.35 -33.65
CA TRP A 136 0.75 6.82 -34.43
C TRP A 136 0.44 5.90 -35.62
N ARG A 137 -0.75 6.07 -36.19
CA ARG A 137 -1.20 5.35 -37.39
C ARG A 137 -2.19 6.14 -38.21
N GLU A 138 -2.27 5.77 -39.48
CA GLU A 138 -3.37 6.16 -40.34
C GLU A 138 -4.48 5.14 -40.28
N ARG A 139 -5.70 5.60 -40.07
CA ARG A 139 -6.88 4.76 -40.09
C ARG A 139 -7.82 5.15 -41.19
N PRO A 140 -8.11 4.25 -42.16
CA PRO A 140 -9.11 4.48 -43.17
C PRO A 140 -10.50 4.64 -42.54
N MET A 141 -11.23 5.69 -42.94
CA MET A 141 -12.61 5.93 -42.53
C MET A 141 -13.46 6.12 -43.80
N THR A 142 -14.78 6.05 -43.66
CA THR A 142 -15.71 6.20 -44.78
C THR A 142 -15.51 7.53 -45.53
N ASN A 143 -15.07 8.57 -44.79
CA ASN A 143 -14.93 9.94 -45.32
C ASN A 143 -13.47 10.43 -45.35
N GLY A 144 -12.49 9.51 -45.55
CA GLY A 144 -11.08 9.91 -45.63
C GLY A 144 -10.18 9.10 -44.63
N VAL A 145 -9.02 9.67 -44.33
CA VAL A 145 -8.05 9.09 -43.42
C VAL A 145 -8.05 9.85 -42.10
N ARG A 146 -8.08 9.13 -40.99
CA ARG A 146 -7.96 9.68 -39.64
C ARG A 146 -6.59 9.37 -39.08
N LEU A 147 -5.88 10.35 -38.59
CA LEU A 147 -4.65 10.19 -37.84
C LEU A 147 -4.99 9.85 -36.38
N GLU A 148 -4.42 8.78 -35.86
CA GLU A 148 -4.62 8.34 -34.49
C GLU A 148 -3.26 8.13 -33.81
N MET A 149 -3.15 8.57 -32.55
CA MET A 149 -2.00 8.34 -31.67
C MET A 149 -2.37 7.36 -30.58
N TRP A 150 -1.43 6.49 -30.21
CA TRP A 150 -1.63 5.55 -29.13
C TRP A 150 -1.28 6.15 -27.77
N SER A 151 -2.10 5.87 -26.76
CA SER A 151 -1.96 6.33 -25.39
C SER A 151 -1.31 5.24 -24.52
N PRO A 152 -0.11 5.44 -23.97
CA PRO A 152 0.54 4.48 -23.09
C PRO A 152 -0.01 4.50 -21.66
N VAL A 153 -0.88 5.43 -21.32
CA VAL A 153 -1.28 5.78 -19.94
C VAL A 153 -1.76 4.57 -19.14
N ARG A 154 -2.70 3.82 -19.68
CA ARG A 154 -3.29 2.65 -19.02
C ARG A 154 -2.27 1.56 -18.76
N TRP A 155 -1.39 1.33 -19.72
CA TRP A 155 -0.41 0.27 -19.69
C TRP A 155 0.77 0.59 -18.79
N VAL A 156 1.23 1.84 -18.76
CA VAL A 156 2.22 2.29 -17.76
C VAL A 156 1.62 2.23 -16.35
N ALA A 157 0.33 2.58 -16.16
CA ALA A 157 -0.32 2.42 -14.86
C ALA A 157 -0.37 0.95 -14.42
N LEU A 158 -0.61 0.02 -15.35
CA LEU A 158 -0.56 -1.41 -15.08
C LEU A 158 0.86 -1.88 -14.75
N LEU A 159 1.86 -1.41 -15.50
CA LEU A 159 3.27 -1.72 -15.22
C LEU A 159 3.69 -1.23 -13.83
N VAL A 160 3.32 -0.02 -13.44
CA VAL A 160 3.56 0.49 -12.08
C VAL A 160 2.90 -0.41 -11.03
N LYS A 161 1.72 -0.96 -11.29
CA LYS A 161 1.08 -1.93 -10.39
C LYS A 161 1.79 -3.29 -10.34
N LEU A 162 2.45 -3.69 -11.39
CA LEU A 162 3.29 -4.89 -11.42
C LEU A 162 4.62 -4.68 -10.70
N ILE A 163 5.10 -3.45 -10.55
CA ILE A 163 6.38 -3.13 -9.88
C ILE A 163 6.16 -2.75 -8.42
N LEU A 164 5.21 -1.86 -8.15
CA LEU A 164 4.98 -1.30 -6.81
C LEU A 164 3.75 -1.92 -6.13
N PRO A 165 3.83 -2.27 -4.83
CA PRO A 165 2.71 -2.85 -4.09
C PRO A 165 1.64 -1.81 -3.75
N LEU A 166 1.26 -0.97 -4.72
CA LEU A 166 0.30 0.11 -4.54
C LEU A 166 -1.15 -0.34 -4.80
N ARG A 167 -2.09 0.32 -4.15
CA ARG A 167 -3.52 0.19 -4.48
C ARG A 167 -3.79 0.83 -5.84
N THR A 168 -4.73 0.29 -6.61
CA THR A 168 -5.11 0.84 -7.91
C THR A 168 -5.45 2.34 -7.84
N MET A 169 -6.16 2.78 -6.81
CA MET A 169 -6.45 4.20 -6.60
C MET A 169 -5.17 5.02 -6.39
N GLN A 170 -4.20 4.52 -5.64
CA GLN A 170 -2.95 5.22 -5.40
C GLN A 170 -2.19 5.49 -6.70
N VAL A 171 -2.07 4.48 -7.56
CA VAL A 171 -1.43 4.64 -8.89
C VAL A 171 -2.17 5.67 -9.73
N ARG A 172 -3.49 5.53 -9.85
CA ARG A 172 -4.29 6.42 -10.70
C ARG A 172 -4.24 7.89 -10.29
N MET A 173 -4.02 8.17 -9.01
CA MET A 173 -4.02 9.53 -8.44
C MET A 173 -2.63 10.14 -8.33
N LEU A 174 -1.56 9.48 -8.81
CA LEU A 174 -0.22 10.06 -8.79
C LEU A 174 -0.17 11.39 -9.53
N ASP A 175 0.54 12.34 -8.95
CA ASP A 175 0.81 13.65 -9.55
C ASP A 175 2.08 13.57 -10.41
N SER A 176 2.07 14.17 -11.58
CA SER A 176 3.21 14.19 -12.51
C SER A 176 4.38 15.07 -12.02
N GLY A 177 4.12 16.02 -11.11
CA GLY A 177 5.09 17.02 -10.69
C GLY A 177 5.28 18.17 -11.69
N GLU A 178 4.40 18.33 -12.69
CA GLU A 178 4.48 19.44 -13.64
C GLU A 178 4.39 20.82 -12.98
N ALA A 179 3.76 20.90 -11.80
CA ALA A 179 3.66 22.14 -11.03
C ALA A 179 4.73 22.27 -9.93
N ASP A 180 5.56 21.28 -9.72
CA ASP A 180 6.59 21.32 -8.67
C ASP A 180 7.70 22.31 -9.00
N THR A 181 8.36 22.83 -7.96
CA THR A 181 9.50 23.73 -8.11
C THR A 181 10.71 23.05 -8.75
N TRP A 182 10.91 21.77 -8.42
CA TRP A 182 12.03 20.98 -8.91
C TRP A 182 11.55 19.87 -9.84
N ARG A 183 12.32 19.63 -10.89
CA ARG A 183 12.11 18.55 -11.84
C ARG A 183 13.20 17.50 -11.71
N TYR A 184 12.78 16.26 -11.56
CA TYR A 184 13.66 15.10 -11.72
C TYR A 184 13.68 14.70 -13.21
N ALA A 185 14.87 14.58 -13.80
CA ALA A 185 15.08 14.09 -15.15
C ALA A 185 16.44 13.43 -15.27
N ASP A 186 16.50 12.27 -15.92
CA ASP A 186 17.74 11.52 -16.19
C ASP A 186 18.64 11.35 -14.94
N GLY A 187 18.04 11.05 -13.80
CA GLY A 187 18.76 10.87 -12.54
C GLY A 187 19.14 12.16 -11.81
N ALA A 188 18.89 13.33 -12.38
CA ALA A 188 19.26 14.64 -11.84
C ALA A 188 18.07 15.51 -11.47
N TRP A 189 18.33 16.51 -10.61
CA TRP A 189 17.36 17.52 -10.22
C TRP A 189 17.73 18.88 -10.77
N SER A 190 16.78 19.55 -11.40
CA SER A 190 16.90 20.93 -11.91
C SER A 190 15.68 21.76 -11.54
N LEU A 191 15.74 23.07 -11.72
CA LEU A 191 14.54 23.90 -11.67
C LEU A 191 13.57 23.45 -12.75
N ASN A 192 12.29 23.41 -12.39
CA ASN A 192 11.26 22.93 -13.32
C ASN A 192 10.98 23.99 -14.40
N PRO A 193 11.22 23.70 -15.68
CA PRO A 193 10.96 24.64 -16.76
C PRO A 193 9.47 24.75 -17.15
N SER A 194 8.60 23.97 -16.50
CA SER A 194 7.17 24.01 -16.80
C SER A 194 6.57 25.37 -16.49
N ARG A 195 5.70 25.86 -17.38
CA ARG A 195 4.91 27.07 -17.13
C ARG A 195 3.94 26.95 -15.94
N LEU A 196 3.70 25.73 -15.45
CA LEU A 196 2.88 25.44 -14.27
C LEU A 196 3.69 25.44 -12.99
N ALA A 197 5.02 25.50 -13.06
CA ALA A 197 5.89 25.44 -11.91
C ALA A 197 5.55 26.53 -10.89
N GLN A 198 5.45 26.14 -9.65
CA GLN A 198 5.09 27.00 -8.52
C GLN A 198 6.09 26.81 -7.38
N GLY A 199 6.02 27.72 -6.41
CA GLY A 199 6.94 27.73 -5.28
C GLY A 199 8.24 28.47 -5.59
N SER A 200 9.20 28.36 -4.70
CA SER A 200 10.54 28.93 -4.83
C SER A 200 11.56 27.99 -4.21
N GLU A 201 12.84 28.21 -4.43
CA GLU A 201 13.91 27.41 -3.80
C GLU A 201 13.83 27.39 -2.28
N ARG A 202 13.39 28.50 -1.67
CA ARG A 202 13.23 28.62 -0.20
C ARG A 202 11.93 27.97 0.30
N ARG A 203 10.89 27.91 -0.52
CA ARG A 203 9.59 27.30 -0.21
C ARG A 203 9.13 26.45 -1.39
N PRO A 204 9.76 25.32 -1.62
CA PRO A 204 9.46 24.50 -2.79
C PRO A 204 8.08 23.87 -2.70
N LEU A 205 7.36 23.86 -3.83
CA LEU A 205 6.23 22.99 -4.03
C LEU A 205 6.78 21.60 -4.42
N GLN A 206 6.33 20.55 -3.75
CA GLN A 206 6.73 19.16 -4.00
C GLN A 206 5.53 18.25 -3.80
N GLN A 207 4.77 18.01 -4.87
CA GLN A 207 3.56 17.17 -4.85
C GLN A 207 3.61 16.05 -5.87
N GLY A 208 4.54 16.12 -6.80
CA GLY A 208 4.78 15.10 -7.80
C GLY A 208 5.25 13.77 -7.22
N VAL A 209 5.07 12.73 -8.04
CA VAL A 209 5.50 11.37 -7.71
C VAL A 209 6.99 11.29 -7.39
N PHE A 210 7.82 12.10 -8.01
CA PHE A 210 9.23 12.24 -7.67
C PHE A 210 9.39 13.31 -6.60
N ARG A 211 10.03 12.96 -5.49
CA ARG A 211 10.30 13.89 -4.41
C ARG A 211 11.79 13.91 -4.09
N ARG A 212 12.31 15.12 -4.01
CA ARG A 212 13.66 15.39 -3.53
C ARG A 212 13.68 15.23 -2.02
N SER A 213 14.51 14.36 -1.50
CA SER A 213 14.69 14.15 -0.06
C SER A 213 16.12 14.42 0.33
N THR A 214 16.32 15.27 1.31
CA THR A 214 17.62 15.45 1.98
C THR A 214 17.64 14.49 3.15
N VAL A 215 18.28 13.34 2.97
CA VAL A 215 18.24 12.24 3.94
C VAL A 215 19.53 12.24 4.71
N LEU A 216 20.26 13.14 5.05
CA LEU A 216 21.39 12.97 5.98
C LEU A 216 21.74 14.24 6.75
N ALA A 217 22.25 14.05 7.94
CA ALA A 217 22.76 15.07 8.83
C ALA A 217 23.91 15.94 8.24
N ASP A 218 24.51 15.47 7.14
CA ASP A 218 25.67 16.14 6.51
C ASP A 218 25.32 16.91 5.22
N GLY A 219 24.04 17.03 4.88
CA GLY A 219 23.56 18.06 3.91
C GLY A 219 23.91 17.90 2.42
N GLU A 220 24.70 16.94 2.00
CA GLU A 220 25.23 16.90 0.63
C GLU A 220 24.59 15.85 -0.29
N ALA A 221 23.95 14.81 0.20
CA ALA A 221 23.32 13.80 -0.64
C ALA A 221 21.84 14.02 -0.82
N VAL A 222 21.43 14.44 -2.00
CA VAL A 222 20.02 14.48 -2.40
C VAL A 222 19.61 13.12 -2.91
N SER A 223 18.76 12.43 -2.17
CA SER A 223 18.13 11.20 -2.65
C SER A 223 16.78 11.50 -3.32
N THR A 224 16.46 10.71 -4.34
CA THR A 224 15.15 10.73 -4.98
C THR A 224 14.29 9.62 -4.40
N VAL A 225 13.10 9.96 -3.94
CA VAL A 225 12.11 9.01 -3.43
C VAL A 225 10.79 9.19 -4.17
N LEU A 226 9.95 8.17 -4.13
CA LEU A 226 8.59 8.29 -4.66
C LEU A 226 7.65 8.83 -3.59
N TYR A 227 6.73 9.68 -3.98
CA TYR A 227 5.66 10.19 -3.14
C TYR A 227 4.31 9.71 -3.64
N ILE A 228 3.59 9.05 -2.76
CA ILE A 228 2.24 8.56 -3.01
C ILE A 228 1.27 9.53 -2.35
N ASN A 229 0.60 10.34 -3.15
CA ASN A 229 -0.20 11.48 -2.71
C ASN A 229 -1.54 11.13 -2.02
N THR A 230 -1.84 9.85 -1.82
CA THR A 230 -3.05 9.40 -1.09
C THR A 230 -2.83 8.08 -0.36
N ASN A 231 -3.35 7.97 0.86
CA ASN A 231 -3.24 6.77 1.68
C ASN A 231 -4.57 6.38 2.37
N LYS A 232 -5.66 6.37 1.61
CA LYS A 232 -6.99 5.88 2.05
C LYS A 232 -7.39 6.39 3.45
N THR A 233 -7.52 5.48 4.42
CA THR A 233 -7.98 5.79 5.78
C THR A 233 -6.94 6.57 6.61
N ALA A 234 -5.66 6.39 6.33
CA ALA A 234 -4.59 7.13 7.03
C ALA A 234 -4.59 8.64 6.69
N ASP A 235 -5.28 9.04 5.62
CA ASP A 235 -5.38 10.45 5.22
C ASP A 235 -6.63 11.15 5.75
N ILE A 236 -7.52 10.46 6.46
CA ILE A 236 -8.81 11.05 6.87
C ILE A 236 -8.61 12.28 7.76
N ALA A 237 -7.69 12.19 8.71
CA ALA A 237 -7.37 13.27 9.65
C ALA A 237 -6.30 14.24 9.15
N LYS A 238 -5.78 14.05 7.92
CA LYS A 238 -4.71 14.87 7.35
C LYS A 238 -5.24 15.83 6.30
N SER A 239 -4.54 16.93 6.07
CA SER A 239 -4.87 17.93 5.06
C SER A 239 -3.63 18.36 4.28
N GLY A 240 -3.84 18.88 3.07
CA GLY A 240 -2.79 19.44 2.24
C GLY A 240 -1.61 18.47 2.01
N PRO A 241 -0.37 18.95 2.14
CA PRO A 241 0.83 18.17 1.84
C PRO A 241 1.13 17.02 2.82
N GLU A 242 0.40 16.93 3.93
CA GLU A 242 0.56 15.83 4.90
C GLU A 242 -0.12 14.54 4.44
N LYS A 243 -1.03 14.62 3.45
CA LYS A 243 -1.67 13.43 2.87
C LYS A 243 -0.65 12.58 2.13
N GLY A 244 -0.94 11.29 2.08
CA GLY A 244 -0.06 10.34 1.44
C GLY A 244 1.12 9.90 2.29
N TYR A 245 2.18 9.42 1.62
CA TYR A 245 3.41 8.95 2.28
C TYR A 245 4.57 8.88 1.28
N ILE A 246 5.78 8.85 1.82
CA ILE A 246 7.01 8.64 1.06
C ILE A 246 7.24 7.15 0.90
N LEU A 247 7.55 6.73 -0.33
CA LEU A 247 7.94 5.39 -0.69
C LEU A 247 9.42 5.41 -1.11
N PRO A 248 10.34 4.96 -0.25
CA PRO A 248 11.76 4.87 -0.59
C PRO A 248 11.97 3.66 -1.51
N TRP A 249 11.89 3.88 -2.79
CA TRP A 249 12.11 2.88 -3.83
C TRP A 249 13.39 3.21 -4.58
N SER A 250 14.13 2.21 -5.00
CA SER A 250 15.35 2.39 -5.79
C SER A 250 15.05 2.43 -7.28
N SER A 251 15.77 3.26 -8.01
CA SER A 251 15.82 3.22 -9.48
C SER A 251 16.95 2.29 -9.94
N GLY A 252 16.89 1.84 -11.18
CA GLY A 252 17.88 1.00 -11.82
C GLY A 252 17.44 -0.46 -12.01
N GLY A 253 18.29 -1.25 -12.63
CA GLY A 253 18.00 -2.61 -13.05
C GLY A 253 17.47 -2.68 -14.49
N PRO A 254 16.90 -3.82 -14.90
CA PRO A 254 16.30 -3.97 -16.22
C PRO A 254 15.17 -2.97 -16.45
N VAL A 255 15.04 -2.44 -17.68
CA VAL A 255 14.05 -1.41 -18.01
C VAL A 255 12.62 -1.80 -17.60
N HIS A 256 12.21 -3.05 -17.77
CA HIS A 256 10.89 -3.53 -17.37
C HIS A 256 10.64 -3.54 -15.85
N GLN A 257 11.66 -3.31 -15.04
CA GLN A 257 11.59 -3.24 -13.58
C GLN A 257 11.82 -1.82 -13.03
N ASP A 258 12.32 -0.89 -13.85
CA ASP A 258 12.62 0.47 -13.40
C ASP A 258 11.38 1.37 -13.46
N VAL A 259 10.74 1.53 -12.33
CA VAL A 259 9.56 2.38 -12.20
C VAL A 259 9.86 3.86 -12.39
N PHE A 260 11.07 4.33 -12.03
CA PHE A 260 11.47 5.73 -12.22
C PHE A 260 11.52 6.06 -13.71
N TYR A 261 12.16 5.19 -14.49
CA TYR A 261 12.21 5.34 -15.94
C TYR A 261 10.82 5.48 -16.58
N TRP A 262 9.87 4.61 -16.22
CA TRP A 262 8.54 4.62 -16.82
C TRP A 262 7.65 5.77 -16.36
N LEU A 263 7.76 6.18 -15.08
CA LEU A 263 7.03 7.35 -14.58
C LEU A 263 7.54 8.63 -15.21
N GLU A 264 8.86 8.77 -15.37
CA GLU A 264 9.48 9.89 -16.04
C GLU A 264 9.11 9.94 -17.53
N LYS A 265 9.23 8.82 -18.22
CA LYS A 265 8.86 8.69 -19.64
C LYS A 265 7.39 9.06 -19.86
N LEU A 266 6.47 8.56 -19.02
CA LEU A 266 5.06 8.89 -19.12
C LEU A 266 4.81 10.38 -18.85
N ARG A 267 5.49 10.98 -17.86
CA ARG A 267 5.37 12.43 -17.61
C ARG A 267 5.77 13.23 -18.85
N ASN A 268 6.93 12.92 -19.43
CA ASN A 268 7.43 13.61 -20.61
C ASN A 268 6.47 13.44 -21.80
N TRP A 269 5.90 12.26 -21.99
CA TRP A 269 4.88 11.98 -22.99
C TRP A 269 3.61 12.80 -22.75
N GLN A 270 3.12 12.87 -21.50
CA GLN A 270 1.94 13.64 -21.12
C GLN A 270 2.12 15.14 -21.37
N GLU A 271 3.27 15.69 -21.01
CA GLU A 271 3.59 17.09 -21.24
C GLU A 271 3.58 17.45 -22.74
N LYS A 272 4.06 16.53 -23.59
CA LYS A 272 4.17 16.74 -25.03
C LYS A 272 2.85 16.52 -25.77
N TYR A 273 2.15 15.42 -25.46
CA TYR A 273 1.01 14.94 -26.26
C TYR A 273 -0.36 15.13 -25.60
N ASN A 274 -0.40 15.41 -24.32
CA ASN A 274 -1.62 15.69 -23.56
C ASN A 274 -1.38 16.78 -22.50
N PRO A 275 -0.89 17.98 -22.90
CA PRO A 275 -0.55 19.03 -21.95
C PRO A 275 -1.78 19.54 -21.20
N VAL A 276 -1.59 19.99 -19.97
CA VAL A 276 -2.61 20.66 -19.16
C VAL A 276 -2.25 22.13 -18.95
N SER A 277 -3.26 22.97 -18.80
CA SER A 277 -3.07 24.42 -18.62
C SER A 277 -3.12 24.84 -17.15
N ARG A 278 -3.61 23.98 -16.27
CA ARG A 278 -3.75 24.23 -14.82
C ARG A 278 -3.80 22.92 -14.06
N ARG A 279 -3.55 23.01 -12.78
CA ARG A 279 -3.77 21.90 -11.82
C ARG A 279 -5.27 21.62 -11.71
N THR A 280 -5.60 20.37 -11.39
CA THR A 280 -6.96 19.87 -11.25
C THR A 280 -7.30 19.69 -9.79
N SER A 281 -8.40 20.30 -9.33
CA SER A 281 -8.91 20.06 -7.98
C SER A 281 -9.52 18.66 -7.86
N TRP A 282 -9.34 18.04 -6.73
CA TRP A 282 -9.99 16.75 -6.43
C TRP A 282 -11.51 16.85 -6.39
N SER A 283 -12.06 18.04 -6.16
CA SER A 283 -13.51 18.29 -6.25
C SER A 283 -14.08 18.14 -7.66
N ALA A 284 -13.23 18.15 -8.69
CA ALA A 284 -13.64 17.87 -10.06
C ALA A 284 -13.80 16.36 -10.36
N LEU A 285 -13.39 15.48 -9.43
CA LEU A 285 -13.51 14.03 -9.57
C LEU A 285 -14.92 13.59 -9.23
N ASP A 286 -15.49 12.74 -10.07
CA ASP A 286 -16.81 12.15 -9.90
C ASP A 286 -16.74 10.65 -9.54
N GLY A 287 -17.91 10.00 -9.46
CA GLY A 287 -18.03 8.58 -9.14
C GLY A 287 -17.31 7.62 -10.10
N ARG A 288 -16.92 8.07 -11.29
CA ARG A 288 -16.09 7.28 -12.24
C ARG A 288 -14.63 7.22 -11.81
N HIS A 289 -14.16 8.24 -11.08
CA HIS A 289 -12.76 8.40 -10.71
C HIS A 289 -12.48 7.97 -9.27
N ILE A 290 -13.38 8.29 -8.36
CA ILE A 290 -13.20 8.05 -6.93
C ILE A 290 -14.52 7.61 -6.28
N LYS A 291 -14.43 6.69 -5.31
CA LYS A 291 -15.60 6.35 -4.48
C LYS A 291 -16.06 7.60 -3.73
N ALA A 292 -17.36 7.70 -3.50
CA ALA A 292 -17.97 8.84 -2.83
C ALA A 292 -17.20 9.30 -1.59
N LYS A 293 -16.83 10.57 -1.60
CA LYS A 293 -16.22 11.31 -0.50
C LYS A 293 -16.96 12.62 -0.35
N SER A 294 -16.97 13.17 0.87
CA SER A 294 -17.54 14.50 1.07
C SER A 294 -16.69 15.57 0.39
N GLU A 295 -17.31 16.70 0.04
CA GLU A 295 -16.61 17.85 -0.53
C GLU A 295 -15.46 18.32 0.36
N VAL A 296 -15.67 18.33 1.68
CA VAL A 296 -14.65 18.68 2.68
C VAL A 296 -13.44 17.72 2.58
N GLN A 297 -13.69 16.41 2.41
CA GLN A 297 -12.61 15.44 2.24
C GLN A 297 -11.85 15.64 0.93
N LEU A 298 -12.55 16.00 -0.15
CA LEU A 298 -11.94 16.26 -1.46
C LEU A 298 -11.14 17.57 -1.44
N ALA A 299 -11.68 18.63 -0.85
CA ALA A 299 -10.99 19.92 -0.68
C ALA A 299 -9.73 19.83 0.20
N GLY A 300 -9.64 18.81 1.04
CA GLY A 300 -8.44 18.53 1.84
C GLY A 300 -7.25 18.00 1.04
N TYR A 301 -7.42 17.60 -0.23
CA TYR A 301 -6.31 17.21 -1.10
C TYR A 301 -5.79 18.42 -1.88
N PRO A 302 -4.46 18.53 -2.06
CA PRO A 302 -3.90 19.55 -2.95
C PRO A 302 -4.33 19.32 -4.39
N ASP A 303 -4.52 20.40 -5.16
CA ASP A 303 -4.72 20.31 -6.59
C ASP A 303 -3.55 19.57 -7.26
N ALA A 304 -3.82 18.75 -8.26
CA ALA A 304 -2.86 17.85 -8.88
C ALA A 304 -2.78 18.01 -10.40
N CYS A 305 -1.62 17.74 -10.95
CA CYS A 305 -1.47 17.41 -12.36
C CYS A 305 -1.43 15.87 -12.46
N PHE A 306 -2.59 15.23 -12.68
CA PHE A 306 -2.63 13.77 -12.68
C PHE A 306 -1.73 13.17 -13.76
N LEU A 307 -0.80 12.30 -13.35
CA LEU A 307 0.12 11.64 -14.28
C LEU A 307 -0.62 10.68 -15.22
N PHE A 308 -1.61 9.97 -14.72
CA PHE A 308 -2.39 8.98 -15.48
C PHE A 308 -3.69 9.58 -16.04
N ARG A 309 -3.62 10.78 -16.62
CA ARG A 309 -4.72 11.45 -17.31
C ARG A 309 -4.88 10.89 -18.73
N MET A 310 -6.12 10.79 -19.21
CA MET A 310 -6.47 10.05 -20.44
C MET A 310 -6.67 11.01 -21.63
N PRO A 311 -5.77 11.02 -22.62
CA PRO A 311 -5.91 11.88 -23.81
C PRO A 311 -7.11 11.51 -24.70
N GLU A 312 -7.54 10.25 -24.66
CA GLU A 312 -8.73 9.74 -25.34
C GLU A 312 -10.04 10.06 -24.63
N ALA A 313 -10.00 10.75 -23.49
CA ALA A 313 -11.19 11.26 -22.82
C ALA A 313 -11.89 12.34 -23.65
N ARG A 314 -13.13 12.70 -23.28
CA ARG A 314 -13.86 13.78 -23.92
C ARG A 314 -13.11 15.12 -23.76
N ASN A 315 -13.33 16.02 -24.71
CA ASN A 315 -12.85 17.39 -24.54
C ASN A 315 -13.36 17.98 -23.22
N GLY A 316 -12.45 18.55 -22.44
CA GLY A 316 -12.74 19.02 -21.08
C GLY A 316 -12.52 18.00 -19.97
N GLU A 317 -12.33 16.71 -20.26
CA GLU A 317 -12.04 15.65 -19.27
C GLU A 317 -10.60 15.09 -19.37
N ARG A 318 -9.81 15.55 -20.35
CA ARG A 318 -8.45 15.03 -20.62
C ARG A 318 -7.45 15.26 -19.49
N HIS A 319 -7.75 16.16 -18.56
CA HIS A 319 -6.94 16.44 -17.37
C HIS A 319 -7.29 15.53 -16.19
N LEU A 320 -8.41 14.77 -16.27
CA LEU A 320 -8.87 13.86 -15.22
C LEU A 320 -8.12 12.51 -15.27
N PRO A 321 -7.93 11.86 -14.13
CA PRO A 321 -7.24 10.58 -14.07
C PRO A 321 -8.07 9.46 -14.71
N VAL A 322 -7.41 8.37 -15.08
CA VAL A 322 -8.07 7.14 -15.55
C VAL A 322 -9.16 6.68 -14.57
N GLY A 323 -10.30 6.26 -15.08
CA GLY A 323 -11.44 5.82 -14.28
C GLY A 323 -11.16 4.58 -13.42
N MET A 324 -12.07 4.27 -12.46
CA MET A 324 -11.88 3.16 -11.52
C MET A 324 -11.69 1.82 -12.21
N ASP A 325 -12.48 1.57 -13.26
CA ASP A 325 -12.46 0.30 -14.01
C ASP A 325 -11.50 0.34 -15.21
N GLY A 326 -10.82 1.49 -15.39
CA GLY A 326 -10.01 1.76 -16.57
C GLY A 326 -8.81 0.83 -16.79
N LEU A 327 -8.33 0.17 -15.72
CA LEU A 327 -7.19 -0.75 -15.82
C LEU A 327 -7.60 -2.23 -15.90
N GLU A 328 -8.86 -2.57 -15.62
CA GLU A 328 -9.28 -3.97 -15.55
C GLU A 328 -9.23 -4.66 -16.91
N SER A 329 -9.69 -3.99 -17.98
CA SER A 329 -9.64 -4.53 -19.33
C SER A 329 -8.21 -4.83 -19.80
N ALA A 330 -7.26 -3.95 -19.48
CA ALA A 330 -5.85 -4.15 -19.78
C ALA A 330 -5.27 -5.32 -18.99
N TRP A 331 -5.64 -5.41 -17.72
CA TRP A 331 -5.21 -6.52 -16.86
C TRP A 331 -5.71 -7.87 -17.37
N PHE A 332 -6.99 -7.97 -17.74
CA PHE A 332 -7.54 -9.22 -18.30
C PHE A 332 -6.92 -9.57 -19.65
N ALA A 333 -6.64 -8.59 -20.50
CA ALA A 333 -5.95 -8.84 -21.76
C ALA A 333 -4.52 -9.38 -21.51
N LEU A 334 -3.79 -8.81 -20.56
CA LEU A 334 -2.44 -9.25 -20.23
C LEU A 334 -2.44 -10.65 -19.60
N LEU A 335 -3.36 -10.92 -18.65
CA LEU A 335 -3.51 -12.26 -18.07
C LEU A 335 -3.89 -13.30 -19.13
N GLY A 336 -4.78 -12.97 -20.06
CA GLY A 336 -5.18 -13.89 -21.14
C GLY A 336 -4.02 -14.23 -22.08
N ALA A 337 -3.23 -13.23 -22.45
CA ALA A 337 -2.04 -13.46 -23.27
C ALA A 337 -0.98 -14.29 -22.52
N PHE A 338 -0.83 -14.07 -21.23
CA PHE A 338 0.06 -14.85 -20.40
C PHE A 338 -0.42 -16.31 -20.23
N GLU A 339 -1.71 -16.51 -19.98
CA GLU A 339 -2.32 -17.85 -19.92
C GLU A 339 -2.03 -18.64 -21.21
N MET A 340 -2.13 -18.00 -22.39
CA MET A 340 -1.78 -18.64 -23.66
C MET A 340 -0.30 -19.06 -23.69
N ARG A 341 0.63 -18.24 -23.21
CA ARG A 341 2.05 -18.62 -23.13
C ARG A 341 2.29 -19.80 -22.19
N LEU A 342 1.57 -19.89 -21.06
CA LEU A 342 1.65 -21.04 -20.16
C LEU A 342 1.17 -22.32 -20.85
N VAL A 343 0.10 -22.23 -21.63
CA VAL A 343 -0.40 -23.36 -22.43
C VAL A 343 0.61 -23.77 -23.51
N GLU A 344 1.21 -22.83 -24.24
CA GLU A 344 2.23 -23.10 -25.24
C GLU A 344 3.45 -23.82 -24.66
N ARG A 345 3.86 -23.43 -23.42
CA ARG A 345 4.96 -24.06 -22.67
C ARG A 345 4.54 -25.37 -22.00
N LYS A 346 3.25 -25.74 -22.07
CA LYS A 346 2.67 -26.92 -21.40
C LYS A 346 2.86 -26.90 -19.88
N GLU A 347 2.87 -25.71 -19.29
CA GLU A 347 2.93 -25.58 -17.85
C GLU A 347 1.63 -26.02 -17.21
N THR A 348 1.74 -26.86 -16.17
CA THR A 348 0.61 -27.43 -15.44
C THR A 348 0.86 -27.35 -13.94
N HIS A 349 -0.21 -27.44 -13.17
CA HIS A 349 -0.11 -27.74 -11.75
C HIS A 349 0.54 -29.12 -11.52
N GLN A 350 1.02 -29.39 -10.30
CA GLN A 350 1.63 -30.69 -9.95
C GLN A 350 0.74 -31.90 -10.23
N ASN A 351 -0.58 -31.72 -10.24
CA ASN A 351 -1.57 -32.74 -10.59
C ASN A 351 -1.84 -32.87 -12.09
N GLY A 352 -1.07 -32.20 -12.95
CA GLY A 352 -1.23 -32.21 -14.40
C GLY A 352 -2.37 -31.35 -14.95
N VAL A 353 -3.11 -30.63 -14.10
CA VAL A 353 -4.18 -29.73 -14.52
C VAL A 353 -3.59 -28.43 -15.09
N ALA A 354 -4.14 -27.96 -16.22
CA ALA A 354 -3.72 -26.70 -16.83
C ALA A 354 -3.91 -25.50 -15.90
N ILE A 355 -2.96 -24.58 -15.91
CA ILE A 355 -3.02 -23.34 -15.13
C ILE A 355 -4.02 -22.40 -15.79
N CYS A 356 -5.11 -22.09 -15.09
CA CYS A 356 -6.13 -21.15 -15.54
C CYS A 356 -6.08 -19.86 -14.72
N LEU A 357 -5.75 -18.75 -15.37
CA LEU A 357 -5.69 -17.43 -14.74
C LEU A 357 -7.01 -16.68 -14.90
N LEU A 358 -7.75 -16.96 -15.94
CA LEU A 358 -9.03 -16.35 -16.26
C LEU A 358 -10.18 -17.36 -16.19
N PRO A 359 -11.44 -16.89 -16.03
CA PRO A 359 -12.60 -17.76 -16.10
C PRO A 359 -12.67 -18.49 -17.46
N PRO A 360 -13.31 -19.67 -17.53
CA PRO A 360 -13.51 -20.38 -18.79
C PRO A 360 -14.14 -19.50 -19.86
N PRO A 361 -13.85 -19.75 -21.17
CA PRO A 361 -14.36 -18.93 -22.28
C PRO A 361 -15.87 -18.75 -22.31
N GLU A 362 -16.62 -19.75 -21.87
CA GLU A 362 -18.08 -19.71 -21.78
C GLU A 362 -18.59 -18.66 -20.81
N LYS A 363 -17.95 -18.56 -19.62
CA LYS A 363 -18.26 -17.54 -18.62
C LYS A 363 -17.84 -16.14 -19.09
N ARG A 364 -16.71 -16.03 -19.78
CA ARG A 364 -16.25 -14.76 -20.38
C ARG A 364 -17.25 -14.23 -21.41
N ARG A 365 -17.84 -15.11 -22.26
CA ARG A 365 -18.89 -14.74 -23.22
C ARG A 365 -20.17 -14.24 -22.57
N GLN A 366 -20.45 -14.68 -21.35
CA GLN A 366 -21.58 -14.20 -20.54
C GLN A 366 -21.26 -12.89 -19.77
N GLY A 367 -20.10 -12.29 -19.98
CA GLY A 367 -19.68 -11.06 -19.29
C GLY A 367 -19.22 -11.27 -17.85
N ILE A 368 -18.98 -12.52 -17.44
CA ILE A 368 -18.49 -12.84 -16.09
C ILE A 368 -16.96 -12.84 -16.11
N TYR A 369 -16.38 -11.80 -15.57
CA TYR A 369 -14.92 -11.63 -15.46
C TYR A 369 -14.44 -11.82 -14.01
N THR A 370 -14.94 -12.85 -13.33
CA THR A 370 -14.45 -13.20 -11.99
C THR A 370 -13.20 -14.06 -12.12
N THR A 371 -12.04 -13.49 -11.84
CA THR A 371 -10.77 -14.23 -11.77
C THR A 371 -10.33 -14.42 -10.32
N LEU A 372 -9.53 -15.47 -10.07
CA LEU A 372 -8.82 -15.63 -8.78
C LEU A 372 -7.79 -14.52 -8.57
N PHE A 373 -7.36 -13.87 -9.65
CA PHE A 373 -6.34 -12.83 -9.69
C PHE A 373 -6.90 -11.47 -10.14
N PRO A 374 -7.86 -10.85 -9.41
CA PRO A 374 -8.29 -9.49 -9.73
C PRO A 374 -7.11 -8.51 -9.60
N LEU A 375 -7.22 -7.32 -10.18
CA LEU A 375 -6.14 -6.33 -10.16
C LEU A 375 -5.57 -6.03 -8.76
N HIS A 376 -6.36 -6.24 -7.69
CA HIS A 376 -5.91 -6.09 -6.31
C HIS A 376 -4.94 -7.21 -5.86
N SER A 377 -5.01 -8.40 -6.48
CA SER A 377 -4.11 -9.51 -6.15
C SER A 377 -2.64 -9.19 -6.42
N LEU A 378 -2.33 -8.29 -7.37
CA LEU A 378 -0.96 -7.81 -7.59
C LEU A 378 -0.33 -7.21 -6.32
N ARG A 379 -1.13 -6.47 -5.53
CA ARG A 379 -0.64 -5.95 -4.24
C ARG A 379 -0.37 -7.07 -3.25
N VAL A 380 -1.25 -8.07 -3.17
CA VAL A 380 -1.05 -9.24 -2.32
C VAL A 380 0.20 -9.99 -2.75
N SER A 381 0.36 -10.24 -4.05
CA SER A 381 1.50 -10.95 -4.63
C SER A 381 2.83 -10.26 -4.31
N LEU A 382 2.92 -8.95 -4.54
CA LEU A 382 4.16 -8.20 -4.29
C LEU A 382 4.49 -8.10 -2.80
N ILE A 383 3.49 -7.92 -1.93
CA ILE A 383 3.72 -7.91 -0.48
C ILE A 383 4.18 -9.29 -0.01
N THR A 384 3.56 -10.36 -0.50
CA THR A 384 3.95 -11.74 -0.18
C THR A 384 5.37 -12.03 -0.66
N ALA A 385 5.70 -11.71 -1.91
CA ALA A 385 7.03 -11.91 -2.46
C ALA A 385 8.11 -11.12 -1.70
N LEU A 386 7.87 -9.83 -1.41
CA LEU A 386 8.80 -9.02 -0.63
C LEU A 386 9.00 -9.57 0.79
N ALA A 387 7.93 -10.06 1.43
CA ALA A 387 8.01 -10.61 2.78
C ALA A 387 8.71 -11.97 2.84
N LEU A 388 8.37 -12.88 1.93
CA LEU A 388 8.76 -14.28 2.01
C LEU A 388 10.01 -14.58 1.18
N GLU A 389 10.03 -14.16 -0.07
CA GLU A 389 11.15 -14.39 -0.99
C GLU A 389 12.25 -13.34 -0.80
N GLY A 390 11.86 -12.06 -0.72
CA GLY A 390 12.76 -10.93 -0.51
C GLY A 390 13.20 -10.73 0.95
N GLN A 391 12.63 -11.45 1.90
CA GLN A 391 12.92 -11.38 3.33
C GLN A 391 12.93 -9.96 3.91
N VAL A 392 12.11 -9.08 3.34
CA VAL A 392 12.00 -7.70 3.81
C VAL A 392 11.32 -7.68 5.19
N PRO A 393 11.96 -7.14 6.23
CA PRO A 393 11.36 -7.08 7.57
C PRO A 393 10.00 -6.40 7.58
N PHE A 394 9.03 -6.97 8.29
CA PHE A 394 7.65 -6.47 8.33
C PHE A 394 7.52 -4.98 8.69
N PRO A 395 8.32 -4.40 9.62
CA PRO A 395 8.25 -2.96 9.90
C PRO A 395 8.67 -2.09 8.71
N ILE A 396 9.64 -2.55 7.91
CA ILE A 396 10.06 -1.86 6.67
C ILE A 396 8.96 -2.01 5.62
N LEU A 397 8.45 -3.22 5.43
CA LEU A 397 7.37 -3.51 4.50
C LEU A 397 6.10 -2.72 4.85
N GLN A 398 5.77 -2.56 6.13
CA GLN A 398 4.68 -1.72 6.59
C GLN A 398 4.81 -0.28 6.08
N LYS A 399 6.01 0.30 6.18
CA LYS A 399 6.30 1.65 5.67
C LYS A 399 6.20 1.72 4.15
N LEU A 400 6.79 0.74 3.44
CA LEU A 400 6.74 0.65 1.97
C LEU A 400 5.30 0.63 1.42
N VAL A 401 4.41 -0.09 2.06
CA VAL A 401 3.02 -0.22 1.61
C VAL A 401 2.07 0.83 2.21
N GLY A 402 2.57 1.69 3.08
CA GLY A 402 1.79 2.75 3.73
C GLY A 402 0.71 2.21 4.68
N HIS A 403 0.96 1.11 5.37
CA HIS A 403 0.04 0.56 6.37
C HIS A 403 0.22 1.26 7.72
N SER A 404 -0.87 1.64 8.35
CA SER A 404 -0.85 2.26 9.68
C SER A 404 -0.58 1.27 10.82
N ARG A 405 -0.81 -0.03 10.58
CA ARG A 405 -0.64 -1.11 11.57
C ARG A 405 0.05 -2.32 10.93
N LEU A 406 0.93 -2.98 11.70
CA LEU A 406 1.64 -4.19 11.25
C LEU A 406 0.68 -5.32 10.87
N LEU A 407 -0.41 -5.48 11.61
CA LEU A 407 -1.46 -6.48 11.32
C LEU A 407 -2.01 -6.37 9.90
N MET A 408 -2.09 -5.16 9.33
CA MET A 408 -2.50 -4.97 7.94
C MET A 408 -1.48 -5.52 6.94
N THR A 409 -0.21 -5.51 7.28
CA THR A 409 0.85 -6.09 6.44
C THR A 409 0.77 -7.62 6.50
N LEU A 410 0.63 -8.17 7.69
CA LEU A 410 0.45 -9.63 7.89
C LEU A 410 -0.79 -10.16 7.16
N TYR A 411 -1.90 -9.42 7.19
CA TYR A 411 -3.13 -9.79 6.45
C TYR A 411 -2.91 -9.99 4.94
N TYR A 412 -1.97 -9.26 4.34
CA TYR A 412 -1.63 -9.38 2.92
C TYR A 412 -0.54 -10.42 2.62
N THR A 413 0.13 -10.94 3.65
CA THR A 413 1.16 -11.96 3.49
C THR A 413 0.51 -13.33 3.49
N LYS A 414 0.75 -14.12 2.44
CA LYS A 414 0.20 -15.48 2.29
C LYS A 414 1.34 -16.49 2.11
N PRO A 415 1.85 -17.07 3.19
CA PRO A 415 2.84 -18.13 3.09
C PRO A 415 2.19 -19.37 2.46
N GLY A 416 2.80 -19.93 1.43
CA GLY A 416 2.43 -21.23 0.89
C GLY A 416 2.84 -22.37 1.81
N ALA A 417 2.20 -23.54 1.69
CA ALA A 417 2.51 -24.71 2.51
C ALA A 417 3.98 -25.14 2.40
N THR A 418 4.55 -25.09 1.20
CA THR A 418 5.98 -25.40 0.96
C THR A 418 6.86 -24.45 1.74
N HIS A 419 6.62 -23.14 1.65
CA HIS A 419 7.39 -22.13 2.39
C HIS A 419 7.33 -22.34 3.91
N ILE A 420 6.13 -22.66 4.44
CA ILE A 420 5.96 -22.97 5.87
C ILE A 420 6.81 -24.21 6.23
N SER A 421 6.78 -25.24 5.40
CA SER A 421 7.56 -26.46 5.62
C SER A 421 9.05 -26.18 5.62
N ASP A 422 9.55 -25.40 4.66
CA ASP A 422 10.97 -25.05 4.54
C ASP A 422 11.45 -24.21 5.74
N VAL A 423 10.63 -23.26 6.18
CA VAL A 423 10.93 -22.43 7.37
C VAL A 423 10.97 -23.28 8.63
N LEU A 424 10.03 -24.23 8.78
CA LEU A 424 10.00 -25.13 9.92
C LEU A 424 11.18 -26.10 9.92
N LEU A 425 11.57 -26.62 8.76
CA LEU A 425 12.75 -27.48 8.60
C LEU A 425 14.02 -26.72 8.99
N GLY A 426 14.22 -25.52 8.42
CA GLY A 426 15.36 -24.66 8.78
C GLY A 426 15.34 -24.20 10.24
N ALA A 427 14.17 -24.06 10.85
CA ALA A 427 14.07 -23.79 12.29
C ALA A 427 14.45 -25.01 13.12
N ALA A 428 14.02 -26.22 12.71
CA ALA A 428 14.39 -27.46 13.37
C ALA A 428 15.90 -27.69 13.32
N GLU A 429 16.54 -27.46 12.17
CA GLU A 429 17.99 -27.54 12.02
C GLU A 429 18.73 -26.56 12.93
N ARG A 430 18.25 -25.30 13.02
CA ARG A 430 18.86 -24.31 13.92
C ARG A 430 18.66 -24.67 15.41
N LEU A 431 17.49 -25.18 15.76
CA LEU A 431 17.24 -25.65 17.14
C LEU A 431 18.13 -26.83 17.50
N GLU A 432 18.33 -27.78 16.60
CA GLU A 432 19.22 -28.91 16.83
C GLU A 432 20.69 -28.43 16.92
N ALA A 433 21.13 -27.51 16.07
CA ALA A 433 22.46 -26.91 16.13
C ALA A 433 22.70 -26.11 17.42
N ALA A 434 21.70 -25.43 17.93
CA ALA A 434 21.78 -24.62 19.15
C ALA A 434 21.54 -25.43 20.45
N LYS A 435 21.25 -26.72 20.35
CA LYS A 435 20.82 -27.56 21.46
C LYS A 435 21.86 -27.60 22.59
N GLU A 436 23.11 -27.89 22.24
CA GLU A 436 24.21 -27.95 23.21
C GLU A 436 24.51 -26.59 23.82
N GLU A 437 24.48 -25.53 23.00
CA GLU A 437 24.69 -24.16 23.46
C GLU A 437 23.57 -23.70 24.40
N SER A 438 22.32 -24.05 24.13
CA SER A 438 21.20 -23.73 25.01
C SER A 438 21.29 -24.42 26.35
N ILE A 439 21.74 -25.68 26.39
CA ILE A 439 22.00 -26.42 27.64
C ILE A 439 23.18 -25.78 28.38
N HIS A 440 24.24 -25.44 27.68
CA HIS A 440 25.41 -24.78 28.26
C HIS A 440 25.04 -23.43 28.88
N ASN A 441 24.29 -22.59 28.17
CA ASN A 441 23.82 -21.30 28.68
C ASN A 441 22.90 -21.50 29.90
N PHE A 442 22.00 -22.47 29.87
CA PHE A 442 21.17 -22.82 31.04
C PHE A 442 22.01 -23.21 32.24
N LEU A 443 23.06 -24.04 32.07
CA LEU A 443 23.95 -24.46 33.18
C LEU A 443 24.75 -23.26 33.70
N LEU A 444 25.29 -22.41 32.79
CA LEU A 444 25.99 -21.19 33.22
C LEU A 444 25.09 -20.25 34.01
N ASP A 445 23.84 -20.06 33.59
CA ASP A 445 22.88 -19.23 34.31
C ASP A 445 22.57 -19.83 35.70
N THR A 446 22.51 -21.15 35.78
CA THR A 446 22.26 -21.86 37.05
C THR A 446 23.45 -21.77 37.97
N GLU A 447 24.68 -21.99 37.47
CA GLU A 447 25.93 -21.82 38.25
C GLU A 447 26.12 -20.36 38.68
N HIS A 448 25.83 -19.42 37.79
CA HIS A 448 25.87 -17.99 38.11
C HIS A 448 24.86 -17.64 39.20
N GLY A 449 23.65 -18.21 39.14
CA GLY A 449 22.65 -18.10 40.20
C GLY A 449 23.15 -18.61 41.53
N ALA A 450 23.79 -19.80 41.54
CA ALA A 450 24.36 -20.40 42.76
C ALA A 450 25.53 -19.59 43.32
N LEU A 451 26.38 -19.02 42.44
CA LEU A 451 27.47 -18.14 42.86
C LEU A 451 26.93 -16.81 43.41
N LEU A 452 25.85 -16.27 42.84
CA LEU A 452 25.19 -15.07 43.36
C LEU A 452 24.53 -15.33 44.73
N GLU A 453 24.00 -16.52 44.98
CA GLU A 453 23.50 -16.91 46.29
C GLU A 453 24.61 -16.95 47.36
N GLN A 454 25.85 -17.19 46.94
CA GLN A 454 27.04 -17.20 47.84
C GLN A 454 27.71 -15.84 47.92
N ALA A 455 27.50 -14.95 47.02
CA ALA A 455 28.18 -13.65 46.91
C ALA A 455 27.40 -12.53 47.61
N ILE A 456 27.92 -12.07 48.76
CA ILE A 456 27.93 -10.66 49.19
C ILE A 456 26.59 -10.03 49.60
N CYS A 457 25.49 -10.77 49.69
CA CYS A 457 24.33 -10.25 50.41
C CYS A 457 24.37 -10.75 51.82
N ASN A 458 24.49 -9.84 52.77
CA ASN A 458 24.48 -10.15 54.20
C ASN A 458 23.13 -10.70 54.71
N SER A 459 22.14 -10.88 53.81
CA SER A 459 20.88 -11.46 54.16
C SER A 459 20.33 -12.34 53.01
N VAL A 460 20.21 -13.63 53.29
CA VAL A 460 19.61 -14.63 52.39
C VAL A 460 18.17 -14.27 51.95
N PRO A 461 17.30 -13.72 52.83
CA PRO A 461 15.96 -13.32 52.41
C PRO A 461 15.91 -12.21 51.36
N SER A 462 16.81 -11.21 51.46
CA SER A 462 16.88 -10.11 50.47
C SER A 462 17.39 -10.58 49.13
N LEU A 463 18.29 -11.56 49.10
CA LEU A 463 18.76 -12.22 47.88
C LEU A 463 17.68 -13.03 47.21
N ALA A 464 16.93 -13.82 47.97
CA ALA A 464 15.82 -14.63 47.46
C ALA A 464 14.66 -13.78 46.90
N ALA A 465 14.44 -12.59 47.47
CA ALA A 465 13.46 -11.63 46.97
C ALA A 465 13.93 -10.92 45.68
N ALA A 466 15.25 -10.68 45.54
CA ALA A 466 15.82 -9.96 44.40
C ALA A 466 16.05 -10.84 43.14
N ILE A 467 16.21 -12.18 43.33
CA ILE A 467 16.50 -13.09 42.22
C ILE A 467 15.32 -14.04 42.02
N PRO A 468 14.61 -14.01 40.89
CA PRO A 468 13.56 -14.98 40.60
C PRO A 468 14.10 -16.42 40.72
N GLN A 469 13.39 -17.28 41.44
CA GLN A 469 13.80 -18.66 41.63
C GLN A 469 13.87 -19.48 40.35
N HIS A 470 13.07 -19.11 39.36
CA HIS A 470 13.06 -19.77 38.06
C HIS A 470 14.05 -19.10 37.08
N PRO A 471 15.04 -19.83 36.51
CA PRO A 471 16.06 -19.28 35.62
C PRO A 471 15.47 -18.52 34.44
N ALA A 472 14.35 -18.97 33.85
CA ALA A 472 13.69 -18.32 32.74
C ALA A 472 13.06 -16.94 33.08
N ALA A 473 12.85 -16.64 34.34
CA ALA A 473 12.33 -15.36 34.79
C ALA A 473 13.46 -14.34 35.08
N ARG A 474 14.71 -14.78 35.04
CA ARG A 474 15.87 -13.92 35.23
C ARG A 474 16.15 -13.13 33.96
N ASN A 475 16.09 -11.80 34.04
CA ASN A 475 16.39 -10.92 32.91
C ASN A 475 17.80 -10.34 33.08
N PRO A 476 18.82 -10.88 32.41
CA PRO A 476 20.20 -10.40 32.53
C PRO A 476 20.38 -8.94 32.05
N VAL A 477 19.44 -8.42 31.25
CA VAL A 477 19.44 -7.02 30.80
C VAL A 477 19.14 -6.04 31.95
N GLY A 478 18.54 -6.53 33.04
CA GLY A 478 18.29 -5.74 34.23
C GLY A 478 19.49 -5.58 35.16
N TRP A 479 20.59 -6.29 34.92
CA TRP A 479 21.79 -6.19 35.73
C TRP A 479 22.70 -5.07 35.25
N MET A 480 23.06 -4.18 36.16
CA MET A 480 23.88 -3.01 35.83
C MET A 480 25.31 -3.19 36.33
N PRO A 481 26.32 -3.22 35.44
CA PRO A 481 27.72 -3.25 35.87
C PRO A 481 28.09 -1.91 36.56
N MET A 482 28.68 -2.02 37.73
CA MET A 482 29.18 -0.89 38.51
C MET A 482 30.70 -1.02 38.67
N HIS A 483 31.40 0.05 39.04
CA HIS A 483 32.88 0.04 39.21
C HIS A 483 33.39 -0.97 40.23
N HIS A 484 32.55 -1.46 41.13
CA HIS A 484 32.91 -2.31 42.24
C HIS A 484 32.05 -3.58 42.35
N GLY A 485 31.30 -3.91 41.29
CA GLY A 485 30.46 -5.10 41.29
C GLY A 485 29.33 -5.05 40.28
N LEU A 486 28.42 -6.01 40.36
CA LEU A 486 27.23 -6.12 39.50
C LEU A 486 26.00 -5.79 40.36
N CYS A 487 25.23 -4.79 39.94
CA CYS A 487 23.92 -4.50 40.52
C CYS A 487 22.89 -5.47 39.95
N LEU A 488 22.35 -6.34 40.80
CA LEU A 488 21.41 -7.38 40.41
C LEU A 488 19.97 -6.90 40.35
N VAL A 489 19.69 -5.72 40.89
CA VAL A 489 18.33 -5.19 41.06
C VAL A 489 17.98 -4.13 39.98
N GLY A 490 18.97 -3.70 39.22
CA GLY A 490 18.75 -2.69 38.16
C GLY A 490 17.85 -3.21 37.05
N GLY A 491 16.55 -3.03 37.15
CA GLY A 491 15.58 -3.39 36.13
C GLY A 491 14.66 -4.58 36.44
N ASN A 492 14.87 -5.29 37.53
CA ASN A 492 13.93 -6.32 37.99
C ASN A 492 12.90 -5.70 38.96
N THR A 493 11.63 -6.02 38.78
CA THR A 493 10.57 -5.70 39.74
C THR A 493 10.78 -6.52 41.00
N SER A 494 10.93 -5.85 42.15
CA SER A 494 10.91 -6.55 43.43
C SER A 494 9.47 -6.95 43.80
N GLU A 495 9.25 -8.13 44.29
CA GLU A 495 7.95 -8.59 44.84
C GLU A 495 7.62 -7.98 46.22
N THR A 496 8.19 -6.86 46.60
CA THR A 496 7.79 -6.13 47.80
C THR A 496 6.48 -5.38 47.57
N GLU A 497 5.68 -5.22 48.61
CA GLU A 497 4.30 -4.70 48.57
C GLU A 497 4.07 -3.39 47.86
N ASP A 498 5.11 -2.69 47.47
CA ASP A 498 5.08 -1.49 46.65
C ASP A 498 5.43 -1.83 45.19
N ASN A 499 4.43 -2.30 44.42
CA ASN A 499 4.53 -2.71 43.03
C ASN A 499 4.89 -1.55 42.05
N SER A 500 5.31 -0.39 42.52
CA SER A 500 5.56 0.79 41.70
C SER A 500 7.03 1.19 41.58
N ALA A 501 7.94 0.52 42.26
CA ALA A 501 9.35 0.89 42.22
C ALA A 501 10.20 -0.18 41.51
N VAL A 502 10.95 0.23 40.50
CA VAL A 502 12.17 -0.45 40.07
C VAL A 502 13.00 -0.75 41.30
N GLY A 503 13.34 -2.02 41.50
CA GLY A 503 13.91 -2.52 42.74
C GLY A 503 14.97 -1.62 43.36
N GLY A 504 14.78 -1.29 44.64
CA GLY A 504 15.73 -0.50 45.40
C GLY A 504 17.05 -1.25 45.52
N CYS A 505 18.13 -0.51 45.59
CA CYS A 505 19.45 -1.05 45.86
C CYS A 505 19.51 -1.54 47.32
N TYR A 506 19.63 -2.80 47.54
CA TYR A 506 19.83 -3.40 48.87
C TYR A 506 21.34 -3.43 49.24
N SER A 507 22.02 -2.31 49.13
CA SER A 507 23.33 -2.18 49.82
C SER A 507 23.08 -1.82 51.28
N GLY A 508 23.19 -2.79 52.11
CA GLY A 508 23.25 -2.56 53.57
C GLY A 508 24.49 -1.81 53.96
#